data_f36933d54784c8de0b10da13d81991a8
#
_entry.id   f36933d54784c8de0b10da13d81991a8
#
_cell.length_a   1.000
_cell.length_b   1.000
_cell.length_c   1.000
_cell.angle_alpha   90.00
_cell.angle_beta   90.00
_cell.angle_gamma   90.00
#
_symmetry.space_group_name_H-M   'P 1'
#
loop_
_entity.id
_entity.type
_entity.pdbx_description
1 polymer ?
#
loop_
_entity_poly.entity_id
_entity_poly.type
_entity_poly.pdbx_seq_one_letter_code
_entity_poly.pdbx_strand_id
1 'polypeptide(L)'
;MGNDLLLGFQADRPTSVSEQQFLPYHLMEDFDKAVVGPDGHKLVKETRTVIKPFTHVVEKEFPLSPTACAICLAAFIIILTLVECKLHKTFWLFDLLLLLLIGVCGAILAVMWFSEHPTVRLNLQILLLNPIALICLLPVVRRERKGKSHWFWAVYFICIILFFIGNILQNYAEGMNILALSLLVRSGMSVWKNKQTPVIQQQKA
;
A
#
# COMPACT_ATOMS: atom_id res chain seq x y z
N MET A 1 11.43 1.87 2.31
CA MET A 1 10.05 2.11 2.77
C MET A 1 9.12 2.74 1.75
N GLY A 2 9.36 3.95 1.24
CA GLY A 2 8.52 4.53 0.19
C GLY A 2 8.49 3.69 -1.09
N ASN A 3 9.56 3.02 -1.40
CA ASN A 3 9.66 2.17 -2.57
C ASN A 3 8.72 0.95 -2.50
N ASP A 4 8.59 0.29 -1.37
CA ASP A 4 7.78 -0.93 -1.22
C ASP A 4 6.28 -0.66 -1.47
N LEU A 5 5.82 0.55 -1.14
CA LEU A 5 4.44 0.95 -1.43
C LEU A 5 4.17 1.09 -2.93
N LEU A 6 5.17 1.50 -3.70
CA LEU A 6 5.07 1.70 -5.14
C LEU A 6 5.36 0.44 -5.95
N LEU A 7 6.00 -0.57 -5.34
CA LEU A 7 6.32 -1.84 -6.01
C LEU A 7 5.05 -2.69 -6.17
N GLY A 8 4.86 -3.18 -7.38
CA GLY A 8 3.79 -4.10 -7.72
C GLY A 8 4.22 -5.57 -7.62
N PHE A 9 3.31 -6.45 -7.90
CA PHE A 9 3.47 -7.90 -7.83
C PHE A 9 4.69 -8.45 -8.61
N GLN A 10 5.09 -7.80 -9.71
CA GLN A 10 6.25 -8.24 -10.48
C GLN A 10 7.61 -7.98 -9.79
N ALA A 11 7.63 -7.09 -8.79
CA ALA A 11 8.84 -6.83 -8.01
C ALA A 11 9.21 -8.00 -7.07
N ASP A 12 8.23 -8.83 -6.71
CA ASP A 12 8.42 -10.00 -5.83
C ASP A 12 8.97 -11.22 -6.58
N ARG A 13 9.06 -11.14 -7.91
CA ARG A 13 9.58 -12.24 -8.73
C ARG A 13 11.10 -12.36 -8.55
N PRO A 14 11.64 -13.58 -8.33
CA PRO A 14 13.07 -13.80 -8.35
C PRO A 14 13.66 -13.39 -9.71
N THR A 15 14.72 -12.60 -9.70
CA THR A 15 15.43 -12.19 -10.90
C THR A 15 16.28 -13.34 -11.43
N SER A 16 16.31 -13.52 -12.75
CA SER A 16 17.23 -14.46 -13.40
C SER A 16 18.67 -13.94 -13.35
N VAL A 17 19.65 -14.84 -13.54
CA VAL A 17 21.08 -14.46 -13.56
C VAL A 17 21.34 -13.37 -14.61
N SER A 18 20.72 -13.46 -15.79
CA SER A 18 20.89 -12.44 -16.84
C SER A 18 20.27 -11.07 -16.45
N GLU A 19 19.17 -11.07 -15.70
CA GLU A 19 18.56 -9.83 -15.20
C GLU A 19 19.40 -9.20 -14.07
N GLN A 20 20.12 -10.01 -13.30
CA GLN A 20 21.05 -9.53 -12.26
C GLN A 20 22.26 -8.79 -12.81
N GLN A 21 22.63 -9.02 -14.07
CA GLN A 21 23.72 -8.30 -14.75
C GLN A 21 23.42 -6.80 -14.93
N PHE A 22 22.18 -6.36 -14.74
CA PHE A 22 21.85 -4.93 -14.62
C PHE A 22 22.58 -4.26 -13.44
N LEU A 23 22.93 -5.01 -12.40
CA LEU A 23 23.69 -4.50 -11.26
C LEU A 23 25.19 -4.45 -11.61
N PRO A 24 25.84 -3.28 -11.50
CA PRO A 24 27.25 -3.10 -11.87
C PRO A 24 28.19 -4.11 -11.20
N TYR A 25 27.89 -4.52 -9.97
CA TYR A 25 28.69 -5.50 -9.23
C TYR A 25 28.67 -6.87 -9.90
N HIS A 26 27.49 -7.40 -10.26
CA HIS A 26 27.39 -8.70 -10.93
C HIS A 26 27.99 -8.67 -12.33
N LEU A 27 27.77 -7.56 -13.04
CA LEU A 27 28.40 -7.36 -14.35
C LEU A 27 29.92 -7.37 -14.22
N MET A 28 30.50 -6.69 -13.24
CA MET A 28 31.94 -6.69 -12.98
C MET A 28 32.45 -8.10 -12.67
N GLU A 29 31.76 -8.86 -11.81
CA GLU A 29 32.15 -10.25 -11.50
C GLU A 29 32.11 -11.17 -12.73
N ASP A 30 31.11 -11.02 -13.60
CA ASP A 30 30.99 -11.82 -14.81
C ASP A 30 32.10 -11.47 -15.82
N PHE A 31 32.46 -10.19 -15.95
CA PHE A 31 33.61 -9.78 -16.77
C PHE A 31 34.93 -10.34 -16.22
N ASP A 32 35.12 -10.33 -14.89
CA ASP A 32 36.34 -10.89 -14.26
C ASP A 32 36.48 -12.42 -14.47
N LYS A 33 35.34 -13.13 -14.60
CA LYS A 33 35.30 -14.57 -14.88
C LYS A 33 35.34 -14.90 -16.36
N ALA A 34 35.02 -13.95 -17.22
CA ALA A 34 34.91 -14.19 -18.67
C ALA A 34 36.26 -14.52 -19.30
N VAL A 35 36.21 -15.47 -20.24
CA VAL A 35 37.37 -15.89 -21.05
C VAL A 35 37.07 -15.66 -22.53
N VAL A 36 38.11 -15.32 -23.28
CA VAL A 36 38.00 -15.02 -24.72
C VAL A 36 38.90 -16.00 -25.51
N GLY A 37 38.37 -16.47 -26.62
CA GLY A 37 39.03 -17.32 -27.57
C GLY A 37 39.20 -18.79 -27.12
N PRO A 38 39.66 -19.66 -28.02
CA PRO A 38 39.84 -21.08 -27.74
C PRO A 38 40.95 -21.36 -26.71
N ASP A 39 41.88 -20.41 -26.53
CA ASP A 39 43.01 -20.53 -25.60
C ASP A 39 42.65 -20.15 -24.15
N GLY A 40 41.43 -19.74 -23.89
CA GLY A 40 40.92 -19.45 -22.53
C GLY A 40 41.56 -18.24 -21.86
N HIS A 41 41.96 -17.21 -22.61
CA HIS A 41 42.52 -16.01 -22.04
C HIS A 41 41.43 -15.22 -21.26
N LYS A 42 41.77 -14.76 -20.05
CA LYS A 42 40.88 -13.91 -19.28
C LYS A 42 40.58 -12.61 -20.02
N LEU A 43 39.28 -12.22 -20.05
CA LEU A 43 38.84 -10.97 -20.67
C LEU A 43 39.39 -9.77 -19.91
N VAL A 44 39.39 -9.80 -18.58
CA VAL A 44 39.92 -8.76 -17.71
C VAL A 44 41.28 -9.16 -17.18
N LYS A 45 42.28 -8.35 -17.50
CA LYS A 45 43.66 -8.60 -17.07
C LYS A 45 43.89 -8.23 -15.60
N GLU A 46 43.27 -7.13 -15.15
CA GLU A 46 43.44 -6.58 -13.80
C GLU A 46 42.25 -5.72 -13.43
N THR A 47 41.72 -5.90 -12.22
CA THR A 47 40.70 -5.06 -11.64
C THR A 47 41.30 -4.18 -10.57
N ARG A 48 41.12 -2.86 -10.67
CA ARG A 48 41.63 -1.87 -9.70
C ARG A 48 40.51 -1.09 -9.05
N THR A 49 40.53 -1.03 -7.74
CA THR A 49 39.67 -0.13 -6.98
C THR A 49 40.25 1.29 -7.02
N VAL A 50 39.70 2.15 -7.86
CA VAL A 50 40.12 3.55 -8.01
C VAL A 50 39.65 4.42 -6.86
N ILE A 51 38.41 4.19 -6.44
CA ILE A 51 37.78 4.89 -5.34
C ILE A 51 37.34 3.86 -4.30
N LYS A 52 37.82 4.00 -3.07
CA LYS A 52 37.33 3.15 -1.98
C LYS A 52 35.83 3.44 -1.73
N PRO A 53 35.01 2.42 -1.49
CA PRO A 53 33.62 2.64 -1.15
C PRO A 53 33.56 3.60 0.05
N PHE A 54 32.69 4.61 -0.07
CA PHE A 54 32.47 5.55 1.02
C PHE A 54 32.03 4.81 2.27
N THR A 55 32.52 5.26 3.42
CA THR A 55 31.97 4.87 4.73
C THR A 55 30.46 5.11 4.71
N HIS A 56 29.71 4.14 5.18
CA HIS A 56 28.26 4.25 5.28
C HIS A 56 27.89 5.58 5.91
N VAL A 57 27.14 6.40 5.17
CA VAL A 57 26.43 7.53 5.77
C VAL A 57 25.36 6.91 6.65
N VAL A 58 25.56 6.99 7.96
CA VAL A 58 24.52 6.62 8.92
C VAL A 58 23.45 7.72 8.84
N GLU A 59 22.48 7.55 7.98
CA GLU A 59 21.29 8.38 8.01
C GLU A 59 20.61 8.16 9.36
N LYS A 60 20.26 9.25 10.05
CA LYS A 60 19.45 9.18 11.25
C LYS A 60 18.09 8.58 10.85
N GLU A 61 17.86 7.37 11.22
CA GLU A 61 16.58 6.71 10.97
C GLU A 61 15.44 7.48 11.66
N PHE A 62 14.29 7.53 11.02
CA PHE A 62 13.09 8.07 11.67
C PHE A 62 12.80 7.26 12.94
N PRO A 63 12.49 7.90 14.09
CA PRO A 63 12.42 7.24 15.39
C PRO A 63 11.34 6.14 15.51
N LEU A 64 10.38 6.12 14.59
CA LEU A 64 9.31 5.12 14.56
C LEU A 64 9.44 4.25 13.31
N SER A 65 9.37 2.93 13.49
CA SER A 65 9.27 2.00 12.35
C SER A 65 7.91 2.19 11.62
N PRO A 66 7.80 1.83 10.34
CA PRO A 66 6.53 1.87 9.62
C PRO A 66 5.45 1.04 10.29
N THR A 67 5.83 -0.14 10.81
CA THR A 67 4.92 -0.99 11.56
C THR A 67 4.40 -0.27 12.81
N ALA A 68 5.26 0.44 13.55
CA ALA A 68 4.82 1.23 14.71
C ALA A 68 3.86 2.35 14.31
N CYS A 69 4.16 3.08 13.23
CA CYS A 69 3.25 4.09 12.69
C CYS A 69 1.91 3.49 12.26
N ALA A 70 1.93 2.34 11.58
CA ALA A 70 0.72 1.64 11.15
C ALA A 70 -0.12 1.16 12.34
N ILE A 71 0.51 0.64 13.40
CA ILE A 71 -0.16 0.24 14.65
C ILE A 71 -0.83 1.45 15.31
N CYS A 72 -0.12 2.57 15.46
CA CYS A 72 -0.67 3.78 16.04
C CYS A 72 -1.89 4.30 15.26
N LEU A 73 -1.77 4.36 13.93
CA LEU A 73 -2.87 4.80 13.07
C LEU A 73 -4.05 3.81 13.11
N ALA A 74 -3.79 2.51 13.06
CA ALA A 74 -4.82 1.48 13.15
C ALA A 74 -5.55 1.53 14.50
N ALA A 75 -4.82 1.67 15.60
CA ALA A 75 -5.41 1.83 16.94
C ALA A 75 -6.30 3.08 17.00
N PHE A 76 -5.84 4.20 16.45
CA PHE A 76 -6.60 5.43 16.37
C PHE A 76 -7.92 5.25 15.58
N ILE A 77 -7.85 4.61 14.40
CA ILE A 77 -9.04 4.30 13.58
C ILE A 77 -10.04 3.44 14.36
N ILE A 78 -9.55 2.39 15.03
CA ILE A 78 -10.41 1.46 15.81
C ILE A 78 -11.04 2.19 16.98
N ILE A 79 -10.26 2.95 17.76
CA ILE A 79 -10.78 3.71 18.93
C ILE A 79 -11.87 4.68 18.48
N LEU A 80 -11.63 5.47 17.43
CA LEU A 80 -12.64 6.39 16.89
C LEU A 80 -13.89 5.64 16.44
N THR A 81 -13.73 4.50 15.77
CA THR A 81 -14.87 3.70 15.32
C THR A 81 -15.71 3.19 16.50
N LEU A 82 -15.06 2.72 17.57
CA LEU A 82 -15.75 2.27 18.80
C LEU A 82 -16.45 3.43 19.51
N VAL A 83 -15.81 4.60 19.60
CA VAL A 83 -16.40 5.80 20.18
C VAL A 83 -17.63 6.24 19.40
N GLU A 84 -17.57 6.24 18.06
CA GLU A 84 -18.73 6.51 17.21
C GLU A 84 -19.90 5.57 17.47
N CYS A 85 -19.58 4.26 17.63
CA CYS A 85 -20.62 3.26 17.93
C CYS A 85 -21.26 3.52 19.29
N LYS A 86 -20.45 3.83 20.31
CA LYS A 86 -20.92 4.10 21.67
C LYS A 86 -21.75 5.40 21.77
N LEU A 87 -21.32 6.45 21.05
CA LEU A 87 -21.99 7.76 21.07
C LEU A 87 -23.14 7.86 20.07
N HIS A 88 -23.33 6.87 19.20
CA HIS A 88 -24.29 6.90 18.08
C HIS A 88 -24.14 8.17 17.19
N LYS A 89 -22.91 8.67 17.06
CA LYS A 89 -22.54 9.84 16.24
C LYS A 89 -21.61 9.41 15.11
N THR A 90 -21.54 10.21 14.06
CA THR A 90 -20.61 9.98 12.93
C THR A 90 -19.60 11.12 12.89
N PHE A 91 -18.32 10.78 12.92
CA PHE A 91 -17.23 11.76 12.81
C PHE A 91 -16.86 11.97 11.35
N TRP A 92 -17.77 12.55 10.59
CA TRP A 92 -17.66 12.79 9.16
C TRP A 92 -16.36 13.51 8.75
N LEU A 93 -15.79 14.36 9.62
CA LEU A 93 -14.53 15.07 9.35
C LEU A 93 -13.35 14.08 9.33
N PHE A 94 -13.37 13.09 10.22
CA PHE A 94 -12.37 12.04 10.20
C PHE A 94 -12.47 11.20 8.92
N ASP A 95 -13.66 10.83 8.51
CA ASP A 95 -13.87 10.09 7.25
C ASP A 95 -13.47 10.92 6.03
N LEU A 96 -13.71 12.23 6.05
CA LEU A 96 -13.22 13.14 5.01
C LEU A 96 -11.69 13.04 4.87
N LEU A 97 -10.95 13.20 5.98
CA LEU A 97 -9.48 13.16 5.97
C LEU A 97 -8.95 11.78 5.59
N LEU A 98 -9.57 10.73 6.12
CA LEU A 98 -9.21 9.35 5.84
C LEU A 98 -9.40 9.01 4.35
N LEU A 99 -10.56 9.31 3.78
CA LEU A 99 -10.86 9.06 2.37
C LEU A 99 -10.02 9.92 1.43
N LEU A 100 -9.71 11.15 1.84
CA LEU A 100 -8.79 12.01 1.08
C LEU A 100 -7.40 11.37 1.00
N LEU A 101 -6.86 10.93 2.14
CA LEU A 101 -5.54 10.29 2.20
C LEU A 101 -5.52 8.99 1.37
N ILE A 102 -6.49 8.10 1.60
CA ILE A 102 -6.62 6.83 0.85
C ILE A 102 -6.71 7.11 -0.65
N GLY A 103 -7.55 8.06 -1.03
CA GLY A 103 -7.80 8.37 -2.42
C GLY A 103 -6.64 9.03 -3.13
N VAL A 104 -5.89 9.93 -2.47
CA VAL A 104 -4.68 10.55 -3.04
C VAL A 104 -3.59 9.49 -3.25
N CYS A 105 -3.31 8.66 -2.24
CA CYS A 105 -2.36 7.55 -2.39
C CYS A 105 -2.81 6.59 -3.49
N GLY A 106 -4.10 6.28 -3.57
CA GLY A 106 -4.67 5.44 -4.62
C GLY A 106 -4.55 6.05 -6.01
N ALA A 107 -4.70 7.36 -6.15
CA ALA A 107 -4.50 8.06 -7.42
C ALA A 107 -3.05 7.96 -7.90
N ILE A 108 -2.07 8.06 -6.98
CA ILE A 108 -0.65 7.85 -7.30
C ILE A 108 -0.44 6.43 -7.82
N LEU A 109 -0.97 5.41 -7.13
CA LEU A 109 -0.86 4.02 -7.58
C LEU A 109 -1.55 3.78 -8.93
N ALA A 110 -2.71 4.43 -9.17
CA ALA A 110 -3.41 4.34 -10.45
C ALA A 110 -2.59 4.94 -11.60
N VAL A 111 -1.92 6.06 -11.38
CA VAL A 111 -1.00 6.66 -12.38
C VAL A 111 0.19 5.73 -12.64
N MET A 112 0.72 5.08 -11.61
CA MET A 112 1.81 4.12 -11.76
C MET A 112 1.46 2.90 -12.63
N TRP A 113 0.18 2.55 -12.78
CA TRP A 113 -0.26 1.48 -13.69
C TRP A 113 0.07 1.76 -15.16
N PHE A 114 0.14 3.03 -15.53
CA PHE A 114 0.50 3.46 -16.89
C PHE A 114 2.02 3.62 -17.08
N SER A 115 2.81 3.35 -16.03
CA SER A 115 4.27 3.38 -16.13
C SER A 115 4.79 2.27 -17.04
N GLU A 116 5.82 2.57 -17.81
CA GLU A 116 6.55 1.56 -18.60
C GLU A 116 7.40 0.63 -17.72
N HIS A 117 7.63 0.99 -16.47
CA HIS A 117 8.39 0.19 -15.51
C HIS A 117 7.58 -1.05 -15.07
N PRO A 118 8.03 -2.26 -15.43
CA PRO A 118 7.25 -3.48 -15.15
C PRO A 118 7.07 -3.71 -13.64
N THR A 119 8.03 -3.33 -12.81
CA THR A 119 8.03 -3.57 -11.36
C THR A 119 7.01 -2.74 -10.59
N VAL A 120 6.48 -1.65 -11.16
CA VAL A 120 5.47 -0.80 -10.48
C VAL A 120 4.04 -1.03 -11.02
N ARG A 121 3.92 -1.77 -12.13
CA ARG A 121 2.61 -2.12 -12.70
C ARG A 121 1.91 -3.17 -11.84
N LEU A 122 0.58 -3.23 -11.92
CA LEU A 122 -0.25 -4.22 -11.23
C LEU A 122 0.03 -4.28 -9.71
N ASN A 123 -0.03 -3.13 -9.06
CA ASN A 123 0.11 -3.05 -7.62
C ASN A 123 -1.23 -3.26 -6.94
N LEU A 124 -1.41 -4.43 -6.28
CA LEU A 124 -2.65 -4.81 -5.61
C LEU A 124 -2.95 -3.96 -4.36
N GLN A 125 -1.99 -3.17 -3.87
CA GLN A 125 -2.22 -2.21 -2.79
C GLN A 125 -3.25 -1.13 -3.17
N ILE A 126 -3.56 -0.96 -4.47
CA ILE A 126 -4.64 -0.10 -4.97
C ILE A 126 -6.03 -0.53 -4.47
N LEU A 127 -6.20 -1.78 -4.07
CA LEU A 127 -7.45 -2.27 -3.47
C LEU A 127 -7.69 -1.63 -2.10
N LEU A 128 -6.63 -1.40 -1.32
CA LEU A 128 -6.67 -0.72 -0.04
C LEU A 128 -6.59 0.80 -0.21
N LEU A 129 -5.63 1.27 -0.99
CA LEU A 129 -5.48 2.68 -1.35
C LEU A 129 -6.28 2.95 -2.61
N ASN A 130 -7.59 3.10 -2.46
CA ASN A 130 -8.52 3.08 -3.58
C ASN A 130 -8.78 4.50 -4.13
N PRO A 131 -8.47 4.79 -5.41
CA PRO A 131 -8.66 6.11 -6.00
C PRO A 131 -10.15 6.52 -6.09
N ILE A 132 -11.08 5.54 -6.09
CA ILE A 132 -12.52 5.81 -6.09
C ILE A 132 -12.93 6.60 -4.84
N ALA A 133 -12.14 6.51 -3.75
CA ALA A 133 -12.37 7.30 -2.54
C ALA A 133 -12.40 8.82 -2.81
N LEU A 134 -11.56 9.33 -3.74
CA LEU A 134 -11.60 10.75 -4.13
C LEU A 134 -12.90 11.12 -4.84
N ILE A 135 -13.38 10.26 -5.73
CA ILE A 135 -14.62 10.50 -6.49
C ILE A 135 -15.82 10.47 -5.54
N CYS A 136 -15.80 9.52 -4.59
CA CYS A 136 -16.88 9.34 -3.63
C CYS A 136 -16.78 10.24 -2.40
N LEU A 137 -15.71 11.02 -2.23
CA LEU A 137 -15.42 11.82 -1.05
C LEU A 137 -16.60 12.70 -0.62
N LEU A 138 -17.03 13.60 -1.51
CA LEU A 138 -18.12 14.52 -1.21
C LEU A 138 -19.48 13.82 -1.04
N PRO A 139 -19.89 12.87 -1.89
CA PRO A 139 -21.09 12.06 -1.68
C PRO A 139 -21.14 11.33 -0.35
N VAL A 140 -20.01 10.68 0.04
CA VAL A 140 -19.89 9.97 1.33
C VAL A 140 -20.11 10.94 2.48
N VAL A 141 -19.32 12.01 2.55
CA VAL A 141 -19.40 13.01 3.64
C VAL A 141 -20.78 13.65 3.74
N ARG A 142 -21.41 13.98 2.61
CA ARG A 142 -22.78 14.55 2.62
C ARG A 142 -23.81 13.58 3.21
N ARG A 143 -23.66 12.29 2.98
CA ARG A 143 -24.56 11.28 3.57
C ARG A 143 -24.28 11.05 5.05
N GLU A 144 -23.02 10.98 5.43
CA GLU A 144 -22.60 10.78 6.82
C GLU A 144 -23.00 11.94 7.72
N ARG A 145 -22.95 13.20 7.24
CA ARG A 145 -23.48 14.36 7.96
C ARG A 145 -24.98 14.26 8.24
N LYS A 146 -25.71 13.46 7.45
CA LYS A 146 -27.13 13.15 7.66
C LYS A 146 -27.34 11.85 8.46
N GLY A 147 -26.28 11.27 9.04
CA GLY A 147 -26.35 10.01 9.79
C GLY A 147 -26.62 8.77 8.92
N LYS A 148 -26.41 8.87 7.60
CA LYS A 148 -26.65 7.77 6.66
C LYS A 148 -25.32 7.28 6.07
N SER A 149 -25.15 5.96 5.97
CA SER A 149 -24.00 5.36 5.27
C SER A 149 -24.13 5.50 3.76
N HIS A 150 -23.00 5.44 3.05
CA HIS A 150 -22.92 5.46 1.59
C HIS A 150 -22.52 4.07 1.07
N TRP A 151 -22.98 3.70 -0.12
CA TRP A 151 -22.68 2.41 -0.77
C TRP A 151 -21.17 2.16 -0.93
N PHE A 152 -20.38 3.23 -1.03
CA PHE A 152 -18.91 3.18 -1.12
C PHE A 152 -18.30 2.28 -0.04
N TRP A 153 -18.77 2.37 1.21
CA TRP A 153 -18.23 1.55 2.29
C TRP A 153 -18.42 0.05 2.09
N ALA A 154 -19.51 -0.37 1.44
CA ALA A 154 -19.74 -1.78 1.12
C ALA A 154 -18.77 -2.26 0.02
N VAL A 155 -18.57 -1.47 -1.03
CA VAL A 155 -17.60 -1.78 -2.08
C VAL A 155 -16.19 -1.78 -1.51
N TYR A 156 -15.85 -0.79 -0.69
CA TYR A 156 -14.54 -0.69 -0.06
C TYR A 156 -14.26 -1.87 0.87
N PHE A 157 -15.25 -2.33 1.63
CA PHE A 157 -15.16 -3.54 2.45
C PHE A 157 -14.78 -4.78 1.60
N ILE A 158 -15.42 -4.94 0.44
CA ILE A 158 -15.09 -6.03 -0.50
C ILE A 158 -13.68 -5.86 -1.05
N CYS A 159 -13.26 -4.65 -1.42
CA CYS A 159 -11.92 -4.37 -1.89
C CYS A 159 -10.86 -4.75 -0.84
N ILE A 160 -11.11 -4.50 0.45
CA ILE A 160 -10.19 -4.89 1.53
C ILE A 160 -10.10 -6.41 1.67
N ILE A 161 -11.21 -7.13 1.51
CA ILE A 161 -11.18 -8.61 1.49
C ILE A 161 -10.33 -9.11 0.33
N LEU A 162 -10.52 -8.55 -0.87
CA LEU A 162 -9.71 -8.88 -2.04
C LEU A 162 -8.24 -8.52 -1.85
N PHE A 163 -7.94 -7.44 -1.12
CA PHE A 163 -6.58 -7.07 -0.73
C PHE A 163 -5.93 -8.19 0.10
N PHE A 164 -6.60 -8.73 1.11
CA PHE A 164 -6.06 -9.85 1.89
C PHE A 164 -5.84 -11.11 1.05
N ILE A 165 -6.72 -11.39 0.08
CA ILE A 165 -6.53 -12.49 -0.86
C ILE A 165 -5.31 -12.22 -1.75
N GLY A 166 -5.15 -10.97 -2.21
CA GLY A 166 -4.01 -10.54 -3.02
C GLY A 166 -2.66 -10.66 -2.32
N ASN A 167 -2.63 -10.73 -0.98
CA ASN A 167 -1.40 -10.95 -0.20
C ASN A 167 -0.73 -12.31 -0.48
N ILE A 168 -1.47 -13.24 -1.10
CA ILE A 168 -0.91 -14.52 -1.57
C ILE A 168 -0.03 -14.30 -2.81
N LEU A 169 -0.34 -13.27 -3.60
CA LEU A 169 0.32 -12.98 -4.88
C LEU A 169 1.40 -11.91 -4.77
N GLN A 170 1.25 -10.95 -3.85
CA GLN A 170 2.15 -9.80 -3.69
C GLN A 170 2.47 -9.58 -2.22
N ASN A 171 3.76 -9.38 -1.92
CA ASN A 171 4.20 -8.92 -0.61
C ASN A 171 3.91 -7.42 -0.48
N TYR A 172 3.07 -7.06 0.46
CA TYR A 172 2.70 -5.67 0.67
C TYR A 172 3.72 -4.93 1.53
N ALA A 173 3.75 -3.62 1.38
CA ALA A 173 4.59 -2.76 2.21
C ALA A 173 4.30 -3.00 3.71
N GLU A 174 5.35 -2.82 4.51
CA GLU A 174 5.30 -3.03 5.96
C GLU A 174 4.20 -2.20 6.63
N GLY A 175 3.37 -2.86 7.44
CA GLY A 175 2.26 -2.24 8.15
C GLY A 175 0.93 -2.16 7.38
N MET A 176 0.91 -2.43 6.07
CA MET A 176 -0.31 -2.31 5.25
C MET A 176 -1.42 -3.29 5.68
N ASN A 177 -1.06 -4.50 6.07
CA ASN A 177 -2.02 -5.50 6.58
C ASN A 177 -2.69 -5.04 7.89
N ILE A 178 -1.95 -4.34 8.75
CA ILE A 178 -2.46 -3.79 10.02
C ILE A 178 -3.47 -2.66 9.73
N LEU A 179 -3.12 -1.77 8.82
CA LEU A 179 -4.03 -0.71 8.35
C LEU A 179 -5.28 -1.30 7.70
N ALA A 180 -5.11 -2.30 6.83
CA ALA A 180 -6.22 -2.98 6.19
C ALA A 180 -7.22 -3.56 7.19
N LEU A 181 -6.74 -4.19 8.27
CA LEU A 181 -7.59 -4.74 9.32
C LEU A 181 -8.42 -3.64 10.00
N SER A 182 -7.82 -2.51 10.34
CA SER A 182 -8.53 -1.39 10.97
C SER A 182 -9.58 -0.76 10.03
N LEU A 183 -9.26 -0.65 8.74
CA LEU A 183 -10.17 -0.15 7.71
C LEU A 183 -11.30 -1.14 7.39
N LEU A 184 -11.04 -2.45 7.51
CA LEU A 184 -12.05 -3.49 7.41
C LEU A 184 -13.10 -3.34 8.52
N VAL A 185 -12.65 -3.14 9.76
CA VAL A 185 -13.54 -2.91 10.91
C VAL A 185 -14.36 -1.64 10.67
N ARG A 186 -13.73 -0.53 10.27
CA ARG A 186 -14.43 0.74 10.04
C ARG A 186 -15.46 0.64 8.92
N SER A 187 -15.09 0.07 7.77
CA SER A 187 -16.02 -0.10 6.64
C SER A 187 -17.17 -1.06 6.99
N GLY A 188 -16.88 -2.15 7.69
CA GLY A 188 -17.89 -3.09 8.17
C GLY A 188 -18.91 -2.45 9.10
N MET A 189 -18.45 -1.61 10.06
CA MET A 189 -19.34 -0.87 10.96
C MET A 189 -20.20 0.15 10.20
N SER A 190 -19.66 0.82 9.18
CA SER A 190 -20.44 1.74 8.35
C SER A 190 -21.53 1.01 7.55
N VAL A 191 -21.23 -0.19 7.04
CA VAL A 191 -22.21 -1.05 6.36
C VAL A 191 -23.29 -1.53 7.33
N TRP A 192 -22.91 -1.93 8.54
CA TRP A 192 -23.84 -2.40 9.56
C TRP A 192 -24.83 -1.32 10.02
N LYS A 193 -24.35 -0.10 10.25
CA LYS A 193 -25.20 1.06 10.58
C LYS A 193 -26.29 1.29 9.52
N ASN A 194 -25.96 1.10 8.24
CA ASN A 194 -26.93 1.29 7.15
C ASN A 194 -28.09 0.28 7.18
N LYS A 195 -27.88 -0.92 7.71
CA LYS A 195 -28.91 -1.95 7.84
C LYS A 195 -29.89 -1.67 8.98
N GLN A 196 -29.48 -0.94 10.03
CA GLN A 196 -30.33 -0.66 11.19
C GLN A 196 -31.27 0.53 10.98
N THR A 197 -30.89 1.49 10.14
CA THR A 197 -31.68 2.70 9.90
C THR A 197 -33.11 2.43 9.38
N PRO A 198 -33.38 1.50 8.44
CA PRO A 198 -34.73 1.21 7.97
C PRO A 198 -35.62 0.55 9.03
N VAL A 199 -35.04 -0.30 9.91
CA VAL A 199 -35.83 -1.00 10.95
C VAL A 199 -36.37 -0.04 12.01
N ILE A 200 -35.56 0.95 12.40
CA ILE A 200 -35.96 1.95 13.41
C ILE A 200 -37.02 2.92 12.86
N GLN A 201 -37.02 3.22 11.56
CA GLN A 201 -38.04 4.05 10.94
C GLN A 201 -39.39 3.34 10.79
N GLN A 202 -39.40 2.02 10.58
CA GLN A 202 -40.62 1.20 10.51
C GLN A 202 -41.27 0.98 11.88
N GLN A 203 -40.50 1.03 12.98
CA GLN A 203 -41.05 0.91 14.33
C GLN A 203 -41.62 2.25 14.89
N LYS A 204 -41.36 3.38 14.24
CA LYS A 204 -41.85 4.70 14.63
C LYS A 204 -43.01 5.24 13.76
N ALA A 205 -43.40 4.50 12.73
CA ALA A 205 -44.56 4.78 11.87
C ALA A 205 -45.72 3.87 12.24
#